data_01e744ee02239243b329d6abb51b74f7
#
_entry.id   01e744ee02239243b329d6abb51b74f7
#
_cell.length_a   1.000
_cell.length_b   1.000
_cell.length_c   1.000
_cell.angle_alpha   90.00
_cell.angle_beta   90.00
_cell.angle_gamma   90.00
#
_symmetry.space_group_name_H-M   'P 1'
#
loop_
_entity.id
_entity.type
_entity.pdbx_description
1 polymer ?
#
loop_
_entity_poly.entity_id
_entity_poly.type
_entity_poly.pdbx_seq_one_letter_code
_entity_poly.pdbx_strand_id
1 'polypeptide(L)'
;MNISKLTLCALMLLAVGTAAKAQMSAHDYNSPVGWGTVGGTITGGNDEGAIKVTTMSELKTALVGTYKHTIYIEGEIDITGLVSMENVQNKTIYGLPGSALVNSIHSTDVKKSGILSFKNSKNIIIRNVTFKSAGAFDIDGNDNLNLTNCSYVWVDHCDFQDGVDGNFDCNNGSDHISISWCRFRYLKEP
;
A
#
# COMPACT_ATOMS: atom_id res chain seq x y z
N MET A 1 -8.82 -33.49 45.95
CA MET A 1 -7.88 -32.40 45.77
C MET A 1 -7.82 -32.13 44.27
N ASN A 2 -8.34 -30.97 43.82
CA ASN A 2 -8.71 -30.69 42.44
C ASN A 2 -7.50 -30.33 41.54
N ILE A 3 -7.17 -31.25 40.63
CA ILE A 3 -6.11 -31.06 39.60
C ILE A 3 -6.65 -30.47 38.29
N SER A 4 -7.95 -30.16 38.20
CA SER A 4 -8.61 -29.80 36.95
C SER A 4 -8.56 -28.29 36.53
N LYS A 5 -8.16 -27.40 37.43
CA LYS A 5 -8.18 -25.96 37.17
C LYS A 5 -6.85 -25.37 36.65
N LEU A 6 -5.73 -26.04 36.86
CA LEU A 6 -4.43 -25.56 36.36
C LEU A 6 -4.18 -25.93 34.88
N THR A 7 -4.75 -27.04 34.42
CA THR A 7 -4.55 -27.53 33.06
C THR A 7 -5.33 -26.69 32.01
N LEU A 8 -6.45 -26.07 32.41
CA LEU A 8 -7.27 -25.26 31.51
C LEU A 8 -6.66 -23.84 31.23
N CYS A 9 -5.96 -23.28 32.22
CA CYS A 9 -5.27 -21.99 32.04
C CYS A 9 -4.03 -22.10 31.14
N ALA A 10 -3.33 -23.24 31.16
CA ALA A 10 -2.14 -23.45 30.34
C ALA A 10 -2.49 -23.64 28.83
N LEU A 11 -3.66 -24.25 28.54
CA LEU A 11 -4.13 -24.41 27.16
C LEU A 11 -4.63 -23.09 26.52
N MET A 12 -5.19 -22.18 27.34
CA MET A 12 -5.62 -20.87 26.79
C MET A 12 -4.48 -19.92 26.48
N LEU A 13 -3.33 -20.02 27.16
CA LEU A 13 -2.17 -19.18 26.82
C LEU A 13 -1.42 -19.63 25.54
N LEU A 14 -1.51 -20.94 25.18
CA LEU A 14 -0.90 -21.40 23.93
C LEU A 14 -1.69 -20.99 22.67
N ALA A 15 -3.00 -20.80 22.79
CA ALA A 15 -3.85 -20.41 21.63
C ALA A 15 -3.69 -18.94 21.22
N VAL A 16 -3.30 -18.07 22.17
CA VAL A 16 -3.12 -16.63 21.86
C VAL A 16 -1.78 -16.35 21.13
N GLY A 17 -0.77 -17.21 21.34
CA GLY A 17 0.55 -17.04 20.71
C GLY A 17 0.61 -17.44 19.24
N THR A 18 -0.30 -18.28 18.76
CA THR A 18 -0.33 -18.72 17.35
C THR A 18 -1.16 -17.80 16.45
N ALA A 19 -2.16 -17.11 16.99
CA ALA A 19 -2.97 -16.16 16.23
C ALA A 19 -2.18 -14.89 15.84
N ALA A 20 -1.22 -14.47 16.64
CA ALA A 20 -0.42 -13.27 16.37
C ALA A 20 0.63 -13.46 15.26
N LYS A 21 1.06 -14.69 14.98
CA LYS A 21 2.02 -14.99 13.90
C LYS A 21 1.36 -15.13 12.52
N ALA A 22 0.09 -15.47 12.48
CA ALA A 22 -0.65 -15.64 11.21
C ALA A 22 -0.97 -14.30 10.51
N GLN A 23 -0.79 -13.17 11.17
CA GLN A 23 -1.21 -11.85 10.69
C GLN A 23 -0.09 -11.05 10.00
N MET A 24 1.09 -11.62 9.82
CA MET A 24 2.27 -10.89 9.33
C MET A 24 2.75 -11.29 7.93
N SER A 25 2.12 -12.23 7.26
CA SER A 25 2.52 -12.61 5.90
C SER A 25 1.63 -11.93 4.86
N ALA A 26 2.20 -11.04 4.08
CA ALA A 26 1.52 -10.42 2.94
C ALA A 26 1.11 -11.45 1.86
N HIS A 27 1.64 -12.66 1.92
CA HIS A 27 1.36 -13.75 1.00
C HIS A 27 0.20 -14.66 1.43
N ASP A 28 -0.29 -14.56 2.66
CA ASP A 28 -1.39 -15.41 3.15
C ASP A 28 -2.78 -15.01 2.61
N TYR A 29 -2.86 -13.91 1.88
CA TYR A 29 -4.12 -13.39 1.38
C TYR A 29 -4.14 -13.32 -0.15
N ASN A 30 -4.76 -14.32 -0.76
CA ASN A 30 -5.18 -14.36 -2.15
C ASN A 30 -4.15 -13.96 -3.22
N SER A 31 -4.01 -14.81 -4.17
CA SER A 31 -3.24 -14.51 -5.38
C SER A 31 -3.82 -13.31 -6.12
N PRO A 32 -3.01 -12.49 -6.77
CA PRO A 32 -3.48 -11.44 -7.67
C PRO A 32 -4.54 -11.94 -8.64
N VAL A 33 -5.53 -11.09 -8.94
CA VAL A 33 -6.69 -11.41 -9.77
C VAL A 33 -6.87 -10.39 -10.90
N GLY A 34 -7.71 -10.74 -11.86
CA GLY A 34 -8.14 -9.84 -12.92
C GLY A 34 -7.13 -9.64 -14.04
N TRP A 35 -7.29 -8.54 -14.78
CA TRP A 35 -6.49 -8.23 -15.98
C TRP A 35 -4.98 -8.21 -15.73
N GLY A 36 -4.55 -7.80 -14.57
CA GLY A 36 -3.14 -7.78 -14.18
C GLY A 36 -2.44 -9.14 -14.24
N THR A 37 -3.18 -10.25 -14.27
CA THR A 37 -2.64 -11.60 -14.32
C THR A 37 -2.71 -12.26 -15.70
N VAL A 38 -3.26 -11.58 -16.70
CA VAL A 38 -3.39 -12.10 -18.06
C VAL A 38 -2.04 -12.02 -18.76
N GLY A 39 -1.58 -13.12 -19.34
CA GLY A 39 -0.31 -13.18 -20.08
C GLY A 39 0.96 -13.00 -19.23
N GLY A 40 0.84 -12.91 -17.92
CA GLY A 40 1.97 -12.74 -17.00
C GLY A 40 1.61 -13.05 -15.56
N THR A 41 2.56 -12.82 -14.66
CA THR A 41 2.38 -13.08 -13.23
C THR A 41 2.78 -11.85 -12.42
N ILE A 42 1.91 -11.45 -11.49
CA ILE A 42 2.25 -10.46 -10.47
C ILE A 42 2.70 -11.22 -9.22
N THR A 43 3.95 -11.08 -8.86
CA THR A 43 4.52 -11.72 -7.66
C THR A 43 4.84 -10.72 -6.56
N GLY A 44 4.98 -9.43 -6.93
CA GLY A 44 5.39 -8.39 -5.99
C GLY A 44 6.75 -8.68 -5.34
N GLY A 45 6.87 -8.29 -4.10
CA GLY A 45 7.99 -8.61 -3.21
C GLY A 45 7.90 -10.01 -2.61
N ASN A 46 8.81 -10.29 -1.70
CA ASN A 46 8.78 -11.47 -0.82
C ASN A 46 9.08 -11.02 0.62
N ASP A 47 8.88 -11.90 1.58
CA ASP A 47 9.11 -11.59 3.00
C ASP A 47 10.56 -11.82 3.44
N GLU A 48 11.37 -12.44 2.59
CA GLU A 48 12.82 -12.51 2.81
C GLU A 48 13.41 -11.12 2.65
N GLY A 49 13.91 -10.54 3.73
CA GLY A 49 14.36 -9.14 3.76
C GLY A 49 13.22 -8.12 3.77
N ALA A 50 12.05 -8.49 4.28
CA ALA A 50 10.95 -7.53 4.48
C ALA A 50 11.39 -6.33 5.31
N ILE A 51 10.94 -5.14 4.91
CA ILE A 51 11.31 -3.86 5.52
C ILE A 51 10.06 -3.24 6.15
N LYS A 52 10.16 -2.84 7.41
CA LYS A 52 9.13 -2.05 8.07
C LYS A 52 9.50 -0.57 7.98
N VAL A 53 8.55 0.26 7.60
CA VAL A 53 8.73 1.71 7.43
C VAL A 53 7.70 2.49 8.26
N THR A 54 8.16 3.57 8.86
CA THR A 54 7.37 4.48 9.71
C THR A 54 7.51 5.94 9.28
N THR A 55 8.36 6.21 8.29
CA THR A 55 8.63 7.56 7.78
C THR A 55 8.63 7.60 6.25
N MET A 56 8.35 8.79 5.68
CA MET A 56 8.45 9.03 4.23
C MET A 56 9.85 8.71 3.68
N SER A 57 10.91 9.00 4.43
CA SER A 57 12.30 8.75 4.01
C SER A 57 12.60 7.26 3.92
N GLU A 58 12.15 6.47 4.90
CA GLU A 58 12.28 5.02 4.89
C GLU A 58 11.48 4.40 3.74
N LEU A 59 10.24 4.87 3.51
CA LEU A 59 9.41 4.42 2.40
C LEU A 59 10.09 4.68 1.07
N LYS A 60 10.59 5.88 0.82
CA LYS A 60 11.36 6.22 -0.39
C LYS A 60 12.56 5.31 -0.58
N THR A 61 13.33 5.08 0.46
CA THR A 61 14.52 4.22 0.41
C THR A 61 14.15 2.78 0.09
N ALA A 62 13.12 2.24 0.72
CA ALA A 62 12.65 0.87 0.49
C ALA A 62 12.07 0.65 -0.91
N LEU A 63 11.52 1.69 -1.54
CA LEU A 63 10.96 1.61 -2.89
C LEU A 63 12.01 1.61 -4.01
N VAL A 64 13.24 2.02 -3.75
CA VAL A 64 14.26 2.16 -4.79
C VAL A 64 14.58 0.82 -5.47
N GLY A 65 14.64 0.85 -6.81
CA GLY A 65 15.22 -0.19 -7.66
C GLY A 65 14.39 -1.46 -7.78
N THR A 66 15.08 -2.56 -8.14
CA THR A 66 14.45 -3.80 -8.60
C THR A 66 14.54 -4.96 -7.61
N TYR A 67 15.12 -4.74 -6.44
CA TYR A 67 15.22 -5.78 -5.41
C TYR A 67 13.84 -6.23 -4.94
N LYS A 68 13.69 -7.53 -4.77
CA LYS A 68 12.43 -8.17 -4.39
C LYS A 68 12.26 -8.17 -2.88
N HIS A 69 11.37 -7.33 -2.35
CA HIS A 69 11.01 -7.34 -0.91
C HIS A 69 9.63 -6.76 -0.65
N THR A 70 9.08 -7.14 0.49
CA THR A 70 7.84 -6.58 1.04
C THR A 70 8.16 -5.39 1.96
N ILE A 71 7.40 -4.32 1.81
CA ILE A 71 7.48 -3.09 2.58
C ILE A 71 6.22 -3.00 3.43
N TYR A 72 6.36 -3.13 4.75
CA TYR A 72 5.27 -2.98 5.70
C TYR A 72 5.18 -1.54 6.18
N ILE A 73 4.05 -0.88 5.92
CA ILE A 73 3.75 0.44 6.48
C ILE A 73 3.22 0.25 7.89
N GLU A 74 3.84 0.86 8.88
CA GLU A 74 3.42 0.82 10.28
C GLU A 74 3.02 2.20 10.77
N GLY A 75 1.77 2.34 11.21
CA GLY A 75 1.21 3.60 11.66
C GLY A 75 0.90 4.59 10.53
N GLU A 76 0.62 5.82 10.88
CA GLU A 76 0.41 6.90 9.90
C GLU A 76 1.76 7.52 9.54
N ILE A 77 2.05 7.59 8.23
CA ILE A 77 3.26 8.22 7.70
C ILE A 77 2.88 9.54 7.05
N ASP A 78 3.42 10.64 7.58
CA ASP A 78 3.27 11.96 6.99
C ASP A 78 4.06 12.06 5.67
N ILE A 79 3.36 12.35 4.60
CA ILE A 79 3.90 12.56 3.25
C ILE A 79 3.93 14.07 2.99
N THR A 80 5.10 14.66 3.05
CA THR A 80 5.29 16.11 2.92
C THR A 80 5.49 16.59 1.48
N GLY A 81 5.18 15.74 0.52
CA GLY A 81 5.24 15.99 -0.92
C GLY A 81 5.25 14.67 -1.67
N LEU A 82 4.95 14.71 -2.97
CA LEU A 82 4.80 13.50 -3.78
C LEU A 82 6.00 12.55 -3.65
N VAL A 83 5.74 11.31 -3.28
CA VAL A 83 6.70 10.21 -3.37
C VAL A 83 6.71 9.71 -4.81
N SER A 84 7.53 10.35 -5.65
CA SER A 84 7.67 9.99 -7.06
C SER A 84 8.83 9.03 -7.25
N MET A 85 8.53 7.84 -7.79
CA MET A 85 9.47 6.72 -7.95
C MET A 85 9.48 6.25 -9.41
N GLU A 86 10.65 5.96 -9.92
CA GLU A 86 10.82 5.50 -11.30
C GLU A 86 11.62 4.19 -11.37
N ASN A 87 11.28 3.34 -12.36
CA ASN A 87 11.94 2.06 -12.61
C ASN A 87 11.90 1.09 -11.41
N VAL A 88 10.85 1.17 -10.61
CA VAL A 88 10.62 0.27 -9.46
C VAL A 88 10.09 -1.07 -9.94
N GLN A 89 10.62 -2.16 -9.38
CA GLN A 89 10.14 -3.50 -9.69
C GLN A 89 10.11 -4.39 -8.44
N ASN A 90 9.25 -5.40 -8.51
CA ASN A 90 9.24 -6.50 -7.54
C ASN A 90 9.03 -6.03 -6.09
N LYS A 91 8.02 -5.20 -5.87
CA LYS A 91 7.68 -4.68 -4.54
C LYS A 91 6.28 -5.11 -4.13
N THR A 92 6.13 -5.47 -2.87
CA THR A 92 4.84 -5.49 -2.19
C THR A 92 4.83 -4.38 -1.14
N ILE A 93 3.86 -3.49 -1.21
CA ILE A 93 3.61 -2.46 -0.21
C ILE A 93 2.36 -2.90 0.55
N TYR A 94 2.51 -3.14 1.83
CA TYR A 94 1.44 -3.67 2.66
C TYR A 94 1.22 -2.80 3.90
N GLY A 95 0.00 -2.30 4.05
CA GLY A 95 -0.40 -1.54 5.24
C GLY A 95 -0.72 -2.46 6.41
N LEU A 96 -0.03 -2.32 7.53
CA LEU A 96 -0.39 -2.97 8.78
C LEU A 96 -1.71 -2.38 9.31
N PRO A 97 -2.46 -3.10 10.18
CA PRO A 97 -3.71 -2.58 10.71
C PRO A 97 -3.57 -1.17 11.30
N GLY A 98 -4.44 -0.25 10.86
CA GLY A 98 -4.41 1.15 11.30
C GLY A 98 -3.37 2.04 10.64
N SER A 99 -2.65 1.53 9.63
CA SER A 99 -1.66 2.34 8.90
C SER A 99 -2.30 3.22 7.81
N ALA A 100 -1.64 4.35 7.54
CA ALA A 100 -2.00 5.23 6.43
C ALA A 100 -0.79 6.00 5.88
N LEU A 101 -0.87 6.39 4.61
CA LEU A 101 -0.03 7.44 4.01
C LEU A 101 -0.86 8.72 3.97
N VAL A 102 -0.39 9.78 4.62
CA VAL A 102 -1.17 11.00 4.85
C VAL A 102 -0.46 12.20 4.28
N ASN A 103 -1.08 12.91 3.34
CA ASN A 103 -0.63 14.21 2.88
C ASN A 103 -1.74 15.26 3.10
N SER A 104 -1.66 15.98 4.19
CA SER A 104 -2.64 17.02 4.56
C SER A 104 -2.28 18.41 4.04
N ILE A 105 -1.28 18.55 3.17
CA ILE A 105 -0.82 19.85 2.67
C ILE A 105 -1.82 20.38 1.64
N HIS A 106 -2.47 21.48 1.98
CA HIS A 106 -3.34 22.22 1.07
C HIS A 106 -2.50 23.20 0.24
N SER A 107 -2.12 22.80 -0.96
CA SER A 107 -1.23 23.57 -1.85
C SER A 107 -1.47 23.24 -3.31
N THR A 108 -1.46 24.25 -4.19
CA THR A 108 -1.46 24.11 -5.64
C THR A 108 -0.06 23.84 -6.24
N ASP A 109 0.98 23.76 -5.39
CA ASP A 109 2.30 23.29 -5.85
C ASP A 109 2.24 21.76 -6.07
N VAL A 110 2.29 21.33 -7.32
CA VAL A 110 2.24 19.91 -7.71
C VAL A 110 3.32 19.04 -7.05
N LYS A 111 4.41 19.62 -6.56
CA LYS A 111 5.42 18.87 -5.80
C LYS A 111 4.96 18.53 -4.38
N LYS A 112 3.94 19.22 -3.88
CA LYS A 112 3.40 19.07 -2.53
C LYS A 112 2.10 18.30 -2.48
N SER A 113 1.38 18.18 -3.61
CA SER A 113 0.14 17.42 -3.71
C SER A 113 0.40 15.94 -4.02
N GLY A 114 -0.60 15.10 -3.79
CA GLY A 114 -0.54 13.66 -4.03
C GLY A 114 0.29 12.89 -3.00
N ILE A 115 0.29 11.57 -3.12
CA ILE A 115 0.98 10.71 -2.15
C ILE A 115 2.05 9.88 -2.82
N LEU A 116 1.69 9.02 -3.79
CA LEU A 116 2.60 8.05 -4.38
C LEU A 116 2.44 8.01 -5.91
N SER A 117 3.55 8.11 -6.62
CA SER A 117 3.58 7.99 -8.07
C SER A 117 4.67 7.02 -8.51
N PHE A 118 4.30 6.09 -9.40
CA PHE A 118 5.22 5.19 -10.06
C PHE A 118 5.28 5.49 -11.56
N LYS A 119 6.50 5.51 -12.11
CA LYS A 119 6.75 5.64 -13.52
C LYS A 119 7.65 4.53 -14.03
N ASN A 120 7.39 4.00 -15.24
CA ASN A 120 8.19 2.95 -15.87
C ASN A 120 8.42 1.73 -14.93
N SER A 121 7.42 1.36 -14.17
CA SER A 121 7.55 0.41 -13.06
C SER A 121 6.68 -0.82 -13.29
N LYS A 122 7.05 -1.97 -12.69
CA LYS A 122 6.32 -3.21 -12.91
C LYS A 122 6.40 -4.20 -11.76
N ASN A 123 5.48 -5.16 -11.77
CA ASN A 123 5.41 -6.24 -10.77
C ASN A 123 5.30 -5.68 -9.35
N ILE A 124 4.27 -4.87 -9.12
CA ILE A 124 4.02 -4.20 -7.85
C ILE A 124 2.68 -4.65 -7.28
N ILE A 125 2.66 -4.94 -6.00
CA ILE A 125 1.45 -5.19 -5.20
C ILE A 125 1.32 -4.07 -4.17
N ILE A 126 0.13 -3.45 -4.09
CA ILE A 126 -0.21 -2.47 -3.04
C ILE A 126 -1.46 -2.98 -2.34
N ARG A 127 -1.35 -3.32 -1.05
CA ARG A 127 -2.47 -3.89 -0.30
C ARG A 127 -2.68 -3.26 1.05
N ASN A 128 -3.95 -3.19 1.44
CA ASN A 128 -4.38 -2.78 2.77
C ASN A 128 -3.81 -1.40 3.20
N VAL A 129 -3.58 -0.51 2.23
CA VAL A 129 -3.06 0.84 2.47
C VAL A 129 -4.20 1.84 2.46
N THR A 130 -4.26 2.70 3.45
CA THR A 130 -5.11 3.89 3.44
C THR A 130 -4.30 5.08 2.92
N PHE A 131 -4.82 5.75 1.91
CA PHE A 131 -4.29 7.00 1.37
C PHE A 131 -5.22 8.14 1.79
N LYS A 132 -4.67 9.20 2.40
CA LYS A 132 -5.44 10.36 2.88
C LYS A 132 -4.81 11.65 2.39
N SER A 133 -5.50 12.41 1.54
CA SER A 133 -5.00 13.72 1.07
C SER A 133 -5.80 14.90 1.61
N ALA A 134 -5.49 16.09 1.09
CA ALA A 134 -5.99 17.37 1.63
C ALA A 134 -7.43 17.68 1.24
N GLY A 135 -8.00 17.04 0.22
CA GLY A 135 -9.33 17.31 -0.35
C GLY A 135 -9.25 17.72 -1.81
N ALA A 136 -10.37 17.66 -2.53
CA ALA A 136 -10.45 18.00 -3.95
C ALA A 136 -10.57 19.52 -4.11
N PHE A 137 -9.50 20.19 -4.49
CA PHE A 137 -9.49 21.64 -4.68
C PHE A 137 -8.64 22.11 -5.86
N ASP A 138 -7.92 21.21 -6.53
CA ASP A 138 -7.01 21.56 -7.61
C ASP A 138 -6.94 20.44 -8.66
N ILE A 139 -7.53 20.67 -9.82
CA ILE A 139 -7.55 19.71 -10.94
C ILE A 139 -6.18 19.54 -11.64
N ASP A 140 -5.23 20.43 -11.37
CA ASP A 140 -3.85 20.33 -11.84
C ASP A 140 -2.94 19.69 -10.77
N GLY A 141 -3.51 19.27 -9.66
CA GLY A 141 -2.81 18.59 -8.58
C GLY A 141 -2.43 17.14 -8.91
N ASN A 142 -1.99 16.40 -7.90
CA ASN A 142 -1.71 14.98 -8.06
C ASN A 142 -2.75 14.12 -7.34
N ASP A 143 -2.96 12.93 -7.88
CA ASP A 143 -3.74 11.87 -7.25
C ASP A 143 -3.07 11.29 -6.01
N ASN A 144 -3.86 10.55 -5.22
CA ASN A 144 -3.31 9.75 -4.13
C ASN A 144 -2.35 8.68 -4.64
N LEU A 145 -2.68 8.04 -5.77
CA LEU A 145 -1.79 7.08 -6.46
C LEU A 145 -1.84 7.33 -7.96
N ASN A 146 -0.66 7.50 -8.57
CA ASN A 146 -0.53 7.61 -10.02
C ASN A 146 0.39 6.51 -10.58
N LEU A 147 -0.02 5.89 -11.68
CA LEU A 147 0.74 4.91 -12.43
C LEU A 147 0.95 5.39 -13.85
N THR A 148 2.19 5.73 -14.21
CA THR A 148 2.57 6.19 -15.55
C THR A 148 3.47 5.17 -16.24
N ASN A 149 3.05 4.61 -17.36
CA ASN A 149 3.78 3.56 -18.08
C ASN A 149 4.19 2.39 -17.16
N CYS A 150 3.25 1.93 -16.34
CA CYS A 150 3.43 0.81 -15.42
C CYS A 150 2.76 -0.45 -15.94
N SER A 151 3.23 -1.62 -15.52
CA SER A 151 2.60 -2.88 -15.89
C SER A 151 2.67 -3.92 -14.79
N TYR A 152 1.70 -4.87 -14.81
CA TYR A 152 1.60 -5.92 -13.81
C TYR A 152 1.54 -5.35 -12.40
N VAL A 153 0.53 -4.52 -12.14
CA VAL A 153 0.29 -3.92 -10.83
C VAL A 153 -1.05 -4.40 -10.28
N TRP A 154 -1.06 -4.81 -9.03
CA TRP A 154 -2.27 -5.17 -8.31
C TRP A 154 -2.46 -4.28 -7.08
N VAL A 155 -3.57 -3.55 -7.05
CA VAL A 155 -3.97 -2.70 -5.93
C VAL A 155 -5.20 -3.32 -5.29
N ASP A 156 -5.11 -3.69 -4.01
CA ASP A 156 -6.12 -4.50 -3.37
C ASP A 156 -6.39 -4.09 -1.92
N HIS A 157 -7.66 -4.09 -1.51
CA HIS A 157 -8.11 -3.72 -0.18
C HIS A 157 -7.57 -2.35 0.29
N CYS A 158 -7.39 -1.39 -0.62
CA CYS A 158 -6.95 -0.04 -0.31
C CYS A 158 -8.13 0.92 -0.12
N ASP A 159 -7.90 1.97 0.67
CA ASP A 159 -8.87 3.03 0.92
C ASP A 159 -8.27 4.38 0.49
N PHE A 160 -8.81 4.95 -0.59
CA PHE A 160 -8.36 6.22 -1.16
C PHE A 160 -9.30 7.34 -0.74
N GLN A 161 -8.77 8.35 -0.06
CA GLN A 161 -9.55 9.44 0.54
C GLN A 161 -9.00 10.79 0.10
N ASP A 162 -9.91 11.67 -0.32
CA ASP A 162 -9.67 13.11 -0.42
C ASP A 162 -8.49 13.50 -1.32
N GLY A 163 -8.32 12.83 -2.46
CA GLY A 163 -7.27 13.18 -3.44
C GLY A 163 -7.43 14.61 -3.95
N VAL A 164 -6.34 15.29 -4.28
CA VAL A 164 -6.33 16.71 -4.63
C VAL A 164 -6.94 16.95 -6.02
N ASP A 165 -6.47 16.24 -7.04
CA ASP A 165 -7.14 16.11 -8.34
C ASP A 165 -8.08 14.90 -8.28
N GLY A 166 -7.50 13.72 -8.14
CA GLY A 166 -8.19 12.46 -8.09
C GLY A 166 -7.60 11.50 -7.03
N ASN A 167 -8.22 10.34 -6.92
CA ASN A 167 -7.75 9.34 -5.97
C ASN A 167 -6.80 8.31 -6.58
N PHE A 168 -6.92 8.04 -7.88
CA PHE A 168 -6.11 7.03 -8.54
C PHE A 168 -6.13 7.23 -10.06
N ASP A 169 -4.95 7.30 -10.67
CA ASP A 169 -4.81 7.44 -12.11
C ASP A 169 -3.85 6.42 -12.72
N CYS A 170 -4.19 5.94 -13.92
CA CYS A 170 -3.38 5.06 -14.76
C CYS A 170 -3.27 5.65 -16.15
N ASN A 171 -2.10 6.08 -16.56
CA ASN A 171 -1.93 6.78 -17.83
C ASN A 171 -0.69 6.34 -18.62
N ASN A 172 -0.52 6.94 -19.81
CA ASN A 172 0.67 6.83 -20.66
C ASN A 172 1.15 5.40 -20.93
N GLY A 173 0.22 4.51 -21.31
CA GLY A 173 0.56 3.13 -21.66
C GLY A 173 0.65 2.18 -20.48
N SER A 174 0.16 2.57 -19.31
CA SER A 174 -0.02 1.63 -18.21
C SER A 174 -0.97 0.51 -18.59
N ASP A 175 -0.58 -0.75 -18.35
CA ASP A 175 -1.34 -1.93 -18.74
C ASP A 175 -1.19 -3.06 -17.73
N HIS A 176 -2.05 -4.07 -17.79
CA HIS A 176 -2.07 -5.18 -16.86
C HIS A 176 -2.18 -4.70 -15.39
N ILE A 177 -3.12 -3.78 -15.16
CA ILE A 177 -3.44 -3.22 -13.84
C ILE A 177 -4.75 -3.86 -13.35
N SER A 178 -4.75 -4.37 -12.14
CA SER A 178 -5.96 -4.82 -11.45
C SER A 178 -6.18 -4.04 -10.17
N ILE A 179 -7.42 -3.59 -9.97
CA ILE A 179 -7.88 -2.94 -8.75
C ILE A 179 -9.01 -3.79 -8.19
N SER A 180 -8.89 -4.25 -6.96
CA SER A 180 -9.89 -5.10 -6.32
C SER A 180 -10.14 -4.69 -4.87
N TRP A 181 -11.40 -4.77 -4.44
CA TRP A 181 -11.83 -4.50 -3.07
C TRP A 181 -11.37 -3.15 -2.49
N CYS A 182 -11.11 -2.15 -3.37
CA CYS A 182 -10.73 -0.80 -2.98
C CYS A 182 -11.94 0.11 -2.77
N ARG A 183 -11.78 1.13 -1.95
CA ARG A 183 -12.75 2.21 -1.76
C ARG A 183 -12.15 3.52 -2.25
N PHE A 184 -12.95 4.32 -2.95
CA PHE A 184 -12.62 5.66 -3.41
C PHE A 184 -13.67 6.62 -2.88
N ARG A 185 -13.27 7.63 -2.12
CA ARG A 185 -14.21 8.54 -1.48
C ARG A 185 -13.63 9.90 -1.20
N TYR A 186 -14.52 10.88 -1.11
CA TYR A 186 -14.24 12.21 -0.61
C TYR A 186 -15.01 12.38 0.68
N LEU A 187 -14.32 12.72 1.76
CA LEU A 187 -14.84 12.90 3.11
C LEU A 187 -14.80 14.37 3.53
N LYS A 188 -14.00 15.18 2.83
CA LYS A 188 -13.88 16.62 3.01
C LYS A 188 -14.75 17.33 1.99
N GLU A 189 -15.31 18.46 2.39
CA GLU A 189 -15.96 19.36 1.44
C GLU A 189 -14.90 19.94 0.48
N PRO A 190 -15.25 20.15 -0.79
CA PRO A 190 -14.37 20.71 -1.80
C PRO A 190 -14.08 22.20 -1.54
#